data_a8e704c843bfbdc5890970eacb07ff90
#
_entry.id   a8e704c843bfbdc5890970eacb07ff90
#
_cell.length_a   1.000
_cell.length_b   1.000
_cell.length_c   1.000
_cell.angle_alpha   90.00
_cell.angle_beta   90.00
_cell.angle_gamma   90.00
#
_symmetry.space_group_name_H-M   'P 1'
#
loop_
_entity.id
_entity.type
_entity.pdbx_description
1 polymer ?
#
loop_
_entity_poly.entity_id
_entity_poly.type
_entity_poly.pdbx_seq_one_letter_code
_entity_poly.pdbx_strand_id
1 'polypeptide(L)'
;MQAKILTGNEAVAHAVCLSRVQVVPAYPITPQTTVVENLAKMKADGMFLGEFIEVESENTALAYCIGAAYAGARTFTATSSHGLAYVHELLHWAAGARLSMVLANANRALGAPWCIESDQTDSLAQRDTGWVQLYCSSVQEILDTVLLAFRVTAESKLPVLVVYDGFYLSHVHEPVLVPPQALVDSFLPPLPDKPAFKLELPRNHYGLANASFMARLVQRRFGA
;
A
#
# COMPACT_ATOMS: atom_id res chain seq x y z
N MET A 1 9.91 8.87 -20.67
CA MET A 1 8.89 9.36 -19.70
C MET A 1 7.82 10.08 -20.47
N GLN A 2 6.57 9.95 -20.08
CA GLN A 2 5.42 10.64 -20.68
C GLN A 2 4.89 11.67 -19.69
N ALA A 3 4.77 12.94 -20.12
CA ALA A 3 4.14 13.95 -19.31
C ALA A 3 2.61 13.78 -19.35
N LYS A 4 1.98 13.77 -18.19
CA LYS A 4 0.52 13.73 -17.99
C LYS A 4 0.12 14.77 -16.97
N ILE A 5 -1.11 15.25 -17.05
CA ILE A 5 -1.72 16.06 -15.99
C ILE A 5 -2.53 15.09 -15.13
N LEU A 6 -2.16 14.93 -13.87
CA LEU A 6 -2.76 13.95 -12.95
C LEU A 6 -3.07 14.60 -11.60
N THR A 7 -4.10 14.10 -10.95
CA THR A 7 -4.31 14.30 -9.51
C THR A 7 -3.45 13.32 -8.70
N GLY A 8 -3.29 13.56 -7.40
CA GLY A 8 -2.58 12.63 -6.52
C GLY A 8 -3.21 11.23 -6.51
N ASN A 9 -4.53 11.14 -6.50
CA ASN A 9 -5.22 9.85 -6.55
C ASN A 9 -5.02 9.12 -7.89
N GLU A 10 -4.98 9.84 -9.01
CA GLU A 10 -4.62 9.26 -10.32
C GLU A 10 -3.17 8.81 -10.37
N ALA A 11 -2.25 9.59 -9.77
CA ALA A 11 -0.84 9.23 -9.67
C ALA A 11 -0.64 7.92 -8.89
N VAL A 12 -1.35 7.75 -7.77
CA VAL A 12 -1.39 6.47 -7.03
C VAL A 12 -1.86 5.33 -7.92
N ALA A 13 -3.00 5.47 -8.62
CA ALA A 13 -3.53 4.42 -9.48
C ALA A 13 -2.56 4.04 -10.61
N HIS A 14 -1.91 5.03 -11.24
CA HIS A 14 -0.87 4.80 -12.23
C HIS A 14 0.33 4.03 -11.66
N ALA A 15 0.82 4.43 -10.48
CA ALA A 15 1.95 3.78 -9.83
C ALA A 15 1.63 2.33 -9.43
N VAL A 16 0.41 2.06 -8.97
CA VAL A 16 -0.09 0.70 -8.65
C VAL A 16 -0.07 -0.19 -9.89
N CYS A 17 -0.59 0.30 -11.03
CA CYS A 17 -0.54 -0.44 -12.29
C CYS A 17 0.90 -0.71 -12.73
N LEU A 18 1.76 0.31 -12.72
CA LEU A 18 3.18 0.20 -13.10
C LEU A 18 3.95 -0.75 -12.18
N SER A 19 3.58 -0.83 -10.90
CA SER A 19 4.18 -1.75 -9.92
C SER A 19 3.75 -3.20 -10.11
N ARG A 20 2.88 -3.50 -11.09
CA ARG A 20 2.34 -4.85 -11.33
C ARG A 20 1.75 -5.45 -10.06
N VAL A 21 0.92 -4.67 -9.35
CA VAL A 21 0.19 -5.15 -8.18
C VAL A 21 -0.75 -6.27 -8.61
N GLN A 22 -0.79 -7.33 -7.82
CA GLN A 22 -1.57 -8.53 -8.15
C GLN A 22 -2.93 -8.56 -7.48
N VAL A 23 -3.07 -7.91 -6.30
CA VAL A 23 -4.33 -7.90 -5.55
C VAL A 23 -4.59 -6.53 -4.96
N VAL A 24 -5.75 -5.96 -5.26
CA VAL A 24 -6.24 -4.69 -4.73
C VAL A 24 -7.64 -4.90 -4.16
N PRO A 25 -7.77 -5.20 -2.87
CA PRO A 25 -9.05 -5.06 -2.18
C PRO A 25 -9.32 -3.58 -1.94
N ALA A 26 -10.55 -3.14 -2.20
CA ALA A 26 -10.91 -1.74 -2.23
C ALA A 26 -12.21 -1.47 -1.46
N TYR A 27 -12.18 -0.45 -0.62
CA TYR A 27 -13.34 0.14 0.02
C TYR A 27 -13.25 1.67 -0.08
N PRO A 28 -14.27 2.36 -0.62
CA PRO A 28 -14.19 3.79 -0.86
C PRO A 28 -14.37 4.61 0.41
N ILE A 29 -13.52 5.61 0.62
CA ILE A 29 -13.65 6.63 1.65
C ILE A 29 -13.10 7.96 1.15
N THR A 30 -13.81 9.08 1.39
CA THR A 30 -13.35 10.43 1.01
C THR A 30 -12.11 10.85 1.81
N PRO A 31 -11.07 11.44 1.20
CA PRO A 31 -10.91 11.83 -0.21
C PRO A 31 -10.19 10.80 -1.10
N GLN A 32 -10.05 9.56 -0.68
CA GLN A 32 -9.34 8.49 -1.39
C GLN A 32 -10.20 7.84 -2.49
N THR A 33 -11.52 7.99 -2.49
CA THR A 33 -12.48 7.28 -3.37
C THR A 33 -12.04 7.22 -4.84
N THR A 34 -11.50 8.30 -5.38
CA THR A 34 -11.07 8.34 -6.78
C THR A 34 -9.85 7.45 -7.09
N VAL A 35 -9.08 6.99 -6.09
CA VAL A 35 -8.07 5.92 -6.31
C VAL A 35 -8.77 4.63 -6.70
N VAL A 36 -9.83 4.27 -5.96
CA VAL A 36 -10.63 3.06 -6.20
C VAL A 36 -11.29 3.12 -7.58
N GLU A 37 -11.95 4.24 -7.90
CA GLU A 37 -12.62 4.47 -9.17
C GLU A 37 -11.66 4.38 -10.36
N ASN A 38 -10.48 5.00 -10.26
CA ASN A 38 -9.46 4.94 -11.30
C ASN A 38 -8.92 3.52 -11.49
N LEU A 39 -8.67 2.77 -10.43
CA LEU A 39 -8.21 1.38 -10.52
C LEU A 39 -9.29 0.47 -11.11
N ALA A 40 -10.56 0.65 -10.73
CA ALA A 40 -11.68 -0.06 -11.33
C ALA A 40 -11.80 0.20 -12.84
N LYS A 41 -11.69 1.48 -13.25
CA LYS A 41 -11.66 1.86 -14.65
C LYS A 41 -10.46 1.26 -15.39
N MET A 42 -9.26 1.36 -14.82
CA MET A 42 -8.05 0.76 -15.41
C MET A 42 -8.16 -0.77 -15.52
N LYS A 43 -8.88 -1.44 -14.60
CA LYS A 43 -9.19 -2.88 -14.72
C LYS A 43 -10.12 -3.14 -15.87
N ALA A 44 -11.19 -2.36 -16.03
CA ALA A 44 -12.14 -2.50 -17.14
C ALA A 44 -11.48 -2.24 -18.50
N ASP A 45 -10.55 -1.27 -18.57
CA ASP A 45 -9.78 -0.91 -19.77
C ASP A 45 -8.62 -1.89 -20.08
N GLY A 46 -8.40 -2.92 -19.23
CA GLY A 46 -7.32 -3.91 -19.39
C GLY A 46 -5.92 -3.39 -19.06
N MET A 47 -5.80 -2.21 -18.47
CA MET A 47 -4.52 -1.62 -18.05
C MET A 47 -4.03 -2.18 -16.71
N PHE A 48 -4.94 -2.47 -15.79
CA PHE A 48 -4.64 -3.13 -14.53
C PHE A 48 -4.90 -4.63 -14.65
N LEU A 49 -3.85 -5.44 -14.57
CA LEU A 49 -3.92 -6.89 -14.78
C LEU A 49 -4.17 -7.69 -13.49
N GLY A 50 -4.01 -7.06 -12.31
CA GLY A 50 -4.26 -7.69 -11.02
C GLY A 50 -5.75 -7.93 -10.73
N GLU A 51 -6.03 -8.59 -9.63
CA GLU A 51 -7.38 -8.75 -9.11
C GLU A 51 -7.82 -7.48 -8.36
N PHE A 52 -8.97 -6.94 -8.76
CA PHE A 52 -9.64 -5.83 -8.10
C PHE A 52 -10.88 -6.37 -7.39
N ILE A 53 -10.96 -6.19 -6.07
CA ILE A 53 -11.98 -6.82 -5.23
C ILE A 53 -12.68 -5.74 -4.40
N GLU A 54 -13.96 -5.52 -4.64
CA GLU A 54 -14.76 -4.66 -3.77
C GLU A 54 -15.11 -5.43 -2.48
N VAL A 55 -14.89 -4.78 -1.35
CA VAL A 55 -15.12 -5.36 -0.03
C VAL A 55 -16.05 -4.46 0.80
N GLU A 56 -16.54 -4.96 1.93
CA GLU A 56 -17.54 -4.29 2.74
C GLU A 56 -16.98 -3.31 3.80
N SER A 57 -15.66 -3.27 3.99
CA SER A 57 -15.03 -2.34 4.94
C SER A 57 -13.52 -2.21 4.71
N GLU A 58 -12.92 -1.15 5.28
CA GLU A 58 -11.46 -0.95 5.29
C GLU A 58 -10.76 -2.09 6.04
N ASN A 59 -11.38 -2.60 7.10
CA ASN A 59 -10.85 -3.73 7.88
C ASN A 59 -10.76 -4.98 7.01
N THR A 60 -11.80 -5.30 6.26
CA THR A 60 -11.80 -6.42 5.30
C THR A 60 -10.77 -6.18 4.19
N ALA A 61 -10.65 -4.96 3.66
CA ALA A 61 -9.65 -4.64 2.65
C ALA A 61 -8.23 -4.96 3.13
N LEU A 62 -7.86 -4.50 4.33
CA LEU A 62 -6.53 -4.77 4.87
C LEU A 62 -6.34 -6.26 5.22
N ALA A 63 -7.36 -6.95 5.72
CA ALA A 63 -7.31 -8.39 5.99
C ALA A 63 -7.05 -9.21 4.70
N TYR A 64 -7.70 -8.84 3.57
CA TYR A 64 -7.42 -9.43 2.25
C TYR A 64 -5.97 -9.19 1.81
N CYS A 65 -5.45 -7.96 1.99
CA CYS A 65 -4.05 -7.65 1.71
C CYS A 65 -3.10 -8.54 2.53
N ILE A 66 -3.39 -8.73 3.82
CA ILE A 66 -2.61 -9.60 4.70
C ILE A 66 -2.60 -11.03 4.17
N GLY A 67 -3.77 -11.61 3.85
CA GLY A 67 -3.88 -12.95 3.30
C GLY A 67 -3.13 -13.13 1.97
N ALA A 68 -3.31 -12.19 1.04
CA ALA A 68 -2.63 -12.22 -0.25
C ALA A 68 -1.11 -12.03 -0.12
N ALA A 69 -0.65 -11.14 0.79
CA ALA A 69 0.78 -10.97 1.06
C ALA A 69 1.42 -12.21 1.70
N TYR A 70 0.70 -12.94 2.55
CA TYR A 70 1.14 -14.25 3.03
C TYR A 70 1.30 -15.27 1.91
N ALA A 71 0.42 -15.23 0.90
CA ALA A 71 0.54 -16.06 -0.30
C ALA A 71 1.67 -15.60 -1.24
N GLY A 72 2.33 -14.47 -0.95
CA GLY A 72 3.45 -13.95 -1.73
C GLY A 72 3.05 -12.97 -2.85
N ALA A 73 1.80 -12.55 -2.90
CA ALA A 73 1.33 -11.56 -3.86
C ALA A 73 1.79 -10.15 -3.49
N ARG A 74 2.00 -9.31 -4.49
CA ARG A 74 2.15 -7.86 -4.33
C ARG A 74 0.77 -7.24 -4.14
N THR A 75 0.53 -6.65 -2.98
CA THR A 75 -0.78 -6.16 -2.55
C THR A 75 -0.78 -4.66 -2.32
N PHE A 76 -1.93 -4.06 -2.56
CA PHE A 76 -2.16 -2.64 -2.34
C PHE A 76 -3.59 -2.42 -1.85
N THR A 77 -3.77 -1.47 -0.96
CA THR A 77 -5.07 -0.85 -0.68
C THR A 77 -4.89 0.64 -0.39
N ALA A 78 -5.98 1.38 -0.36
CA ALA A 78 -5.96 2.80 -0.04
C ALA A 78 -7.08 3.14 0.94
N THR A 79 -6.83 4.13 1.81
CA THR A 79 -7.79 4.57 2.82
C THR A 79 -7.59 6.04 3.20
N SER A 80 -8.27 6.48 4.23
CA SER A 80 -8.22 7.84 4.79
C SER A 80 -8.80 7.85 6.20
N SER A 81 -8.35 8.78 7.06
CA SER A 81 -9.03 9.17 8.30
C SER A 81 -9.47 7.99 9.18
N HIS A 82 -10.79 7.92 9.44
CA HIS A 82 -11.38 6.87 10.27
C HIS A 82 -11.19 5.47 9.69
N GLY A 83 -11.11 5.31 8.36
CA GLY A 83 -10.76 4.04 7.73
C GLY A 83 -9.38 3.56 8.15
N LEU A 84 -8.38 4.46 8.21
CA LEU A 84 -7.06 4.13 8.72
C LEU A 84 -7.08 3.81 10.22
N ALA A 85 -7.84 4.56 11.02
CA ALA A 85 -8.01 4.29 12.43
C ALA A 85 -8.71 2.94 12.69
N TYR A 86 -9.68 2.59 11.85
CA TYR A 86 -10.44 1.33 11.94
C TYR A 86 -9.56 0.08 11.72
N VAL A 87 -8.49 0.20 10.95
CA VAL A 87 -7.57 -0.91 10.67
C VAL A 87 -6.36 -0.98 11.60
N HIS A 88 -6.31 -0.15 12.64
CA HIS A 88 -5.15 0.00 13.55
C HIS A 88 -4.59 -1.33 14.05
N GLU A 89 -5.46 -2.25 14.51
CA GLU A 89 -5.04 -3.59 14.96
C GLU A 89 -4.32 -4.37 13.86
N LEU A 90 -4.89 -4.36 12.64
CA LEU A 90 -4.33 -5.09 11.51
C LEU A 90 -2.99 -4.51 11.04
N LEU A 91 -2.74 -3.21 11.25
CA LEU A 91 -1.43 -2.61 10.96
C LEU A 91 -0.35 -3.27 11.83
N HIS A 92 -0.58 -3.45 13.12
CA HIS A 92 0.35 -4.17 14.01
C HIS A 92 0.57 -5.62 13.55
N TRP A 93 -0.50 -6.30 13.13
CA TRP A 93 -0.41 -7.66 12.60
C TRP A 93 0.47 -7.74 11.36
N ALA A 94 0.25 -6.87 10.39
CA ALA A 94 1.01 -6.83 9.14
C ALA A 94 2.50 -6.57 9.39
N ALA A 95 2.82 -5.61 10.26
CA ALA A 95 4.19 -5.28 10.62
C ALA A 95 4.88 -6.40 11.41
N GLY A 96 4.18 -6.95 12.42
CA GLY A 96 4.68 -8.09 13.22
C GLY A 96 4.94 -9.34 12.38
N ALA A 97 4.10 -9.60 11.39
CA ALA A 97 4.24 -10.70 10.44
C ALA A 97 5.27 -10.42 9.32
N ARG A 98 5.84 -9.22 9.24
CA ARG A 98 6.84 -8.83 8.22
C ARG A 98 6.31 -8.97 6.80
N LEU A 99 5.09 -8.52 6.56
CA LEU A 99 4.43 -8.63 5.27
C LEU A 99 4.85 -7.49 4.33
N SER A 100 5.17 -7.86 3.10
CA SER A 100 5.47 -6.90 2.03
C SER A 100 4.18 -6.40 1.42
N MET A 101 3.73 -5.21 1.84
CA MET A 101 2.50 -4.59 1.34
C MET A 101 2.60 -3.07 1.39
N VAL A 102 1.82 -2.40 0.55
CA VAL A 102 1.74 -0.94 0.47
C VAL A 102 0.30 -0.50 0.70
N LEU A 103 0.13 0.53 1.51
CA LEU A 103 -1.14 1.22 1.74
C LEU A 103 -0.96 2.69 1.42
N ALA A 104 -1.85 3.29 0.64
CA ALA A 104 -1.90 4.73 0.42
C ALA A 104 -2.94 5.38 1.33
N ASN A 105 -2.56 6.46 2.01
CA ASN A 105 -3.46 7.23 2.86
C ASN A 105 -3.56 8.67 2.38
N ALA A 106 -4.73 9.05 1.86
CA ALA A 106 -5.05 10.44 1.61
C ALA A 106 -5.49 11.07 2.94
N ASN A 107 -4.62 11.85 3.57
CA ASN A 107 -4.87 12.40 4.90
C ASN A 107 -6.19 13.17 4.99
N ARG A 108 -6.93 12.88 6.02
CA ARG A 108 -8.10 13.62 6.48
C ARG A 108 -8.15 13.57 7.99
N ALA A 109 -8.50 14.70 8.62
CA ALA A 109 -8.59 14.81 10.07
C ALA A 109 -9.45 13.68 10.69
N LEU A 110 -9.01 13.18 11.84
CA LEU A 110 -9.87 12.37 12.71
C LEU A 110 -10.86 13.31 13.39
N GLY A 111 -12.15 13.05 13.23
CA GLY A 111 -13.18 13.91 13.81
C GLY A 111 -14.36 14.19 12.87
N ALA A 112 -14.45 13.50 11.73
CA ALA A 112 -15.65 13.57 10.90
C ALA A 112 -16.89 13.11 11.72
N PRO A 113 -18.06 13.76 11.54
CA PRO A 113 -18.35 14.74 10.50
C PRO A 113 -17.95 16.19 10.82
N TRP A 114 -17.33 16.45 11.97
CA TRP A 114 -17.02 17.78 12.48
C TRP A 114 -15.89 18.47 11.70
N CYS A 115 -14.94 17.67 11.19
CA CYS A 115 -13.86 18.14 10.35
C CYS A 115 -13.59 17.17 9.22
N ILE A 116 -13.54 17.67 7.97
CA ILE A 116 -13.19 16.89 6.78
C ILE A 116 -11.90 17.40 6.12
N GLU A 117 -11.27 18.40 6.70
CA GLU A 117 -10.04 18.99 6.17
C GLU A 117 -8.86 18.05 6.31
N SER A 118 -7.83 18.31 5.52
CA SER A 118 -6.59 17.55 5.59
C SER A 118 -5.79 17.97 6.82
N ASP A 119 -5.41 16.97 7.60
CA ASP A 119 -4.32 17.04 8.57
C ASP A 119 -3.68 15.65 8.66
N GLN A 120 -2.61 15.50 9.43
CA GLN A 120 -1.89 14.24 9.55
C GLN A 120 -2.26 13.45 10.81
N THR A 121 -3.36 13.80 11.50
CA THR A 121 -3.77 13.11 12.74
C THR A 121 -4.06 11.64 12.52
N ASP A 122 -4.63 11.26 11.37
CA ASP A 122 -4.92 9.87 11.02
C ASP A 122 -3.64 9.04 10.87
N SER A 123 -2.67 9.49 10.08
CA SER A 123 -1.41 8.77 9.86
C SER A 123 -0.46 8.83 11.04
N LEU A 124 -0.36 9.98 11.73
CA LEU A 124 0.48 10.12 12.93
C LEU A 124 -0.02 9.24 14.09
N ALA A 125 -1.32 8.99 14.18
CA ALA A 125 -1.88 8.04 15.15
C ALA A 125 -1.37 6.60 14.92
N GLN A 126 -0.81 6.30 13.73
CA GLN A 126 -0.28 4.98 13.38
C GLN A 126 1.24 4.85 13.51
N ARG A 127 1.95 5.86 14.05
CA ARG A 127 3.42 5.90 14.13
C ARG A 127 4.05 4.71 14.85
N ASP A 128 3.34 4.13 15.82
CA ASP A 128 3.82 3.04 16.66
C ASP A 128 3.50 1.64 16.12
N THR A 129 2.83 1.55 14.95
CA THR A 129 2.37 0.28 14.38
C THR A 129 3.46 -0.54 13.69
N GLY A 130 4.66 0.03 13.52
CA GLY A 130 5.79 -0.64 12.85
C GLY A 130 5.78 -0.51 11.32
N TRP A 131 4.89 0.28 10.75
CA TRP A 131 4.88 0.64 9.34
C TRP A 131 5.89 1.75 9.05
N VAL A 132 6.56 1.67 7.91
CA VAL A 132 7.34 2.79 7.37
C VAL A 132 6.35 3.80 6.80
N GLN A 133 6.41 5.05 7.25
CA GLN A 133 5.55 6.12 6.75
C GLN A 133 6.36 7.05 5.85
N LEU A 134 5.90 7.26 4.61
CA LEU A 134 6.51 8.12 3.62
C LEU A 134 5.50 9.21 3.24
N TYR A 135 5.84 10.47 3.54
CA TYR A 135 5.00 11.64 3.29
C TYR A 135 5.39 12.33 2.00
N CYS A 136 4.42 12.67 1.18
CA CYS A 136 4.60 13.27 -0.13
C CYS A 136 4.12 14.72 -0.14
N SER A 137 4.84 15.59 -0.84
CA SER A 137 4.58 17.04 -0.95
C SER A 137 4.15 17.50 -2.36
N SER A 138 4.13 16.60 -3.34
CA SER A 138 3.68 16.89 -4.71
C SER A 138 3.09 15.65 -5.38
N VAL A 139 2.35 15.83 -6.46
CA VAL A 139 1.75 14.72 -7.21
C VAL A 139 2.83 13.84 -7.88
N GLN A 140 3.93 14.45 -8.35
CA GLN A 140 5.08 13.66 -8.84
C GLN A 140 5.65 12.78 -7.75
N GLU A 141 5.86 13.35 -6.57
CA GLU A 141 6.43 12.60 -5.44
C GLU A 141 5.50 11.45 -5.01
N ILE A 142 4.18 11.61 -5.11
CA ILE A 142 3.22 10.52 -4.83
C ILE A 142 3.49 9.33 -5.78
N LEU A 143 3.58 9.57 -7.09
CA LEU A 143 3.86 8.52 -8.06
C LEU A 143 5.17 7.81 -7.75
N ASP A 144 6.24 8.57 -7.56
CA ASP A 144 7.59 8.05 -7.32
C ASP A 144 7.66 7.30 -5.99
N THR A 145 7.02 7.82 -4.94
CA THR A 145 7.02 7.23 -3.61
C THR A 145 6.22 5.92 -3.55
N VAL A 146 5.11 5.80 -4.28
CA VAL A 146 4.38 4.52 -4.38
C VAL A 146 5.27 3.45 -5.05
N LEU A 147 5.97 3.79 -6.13
CA LEU A 147 6.93 2.88 -6.76
C LEU A 147 8.06 2.50 -5.80
N LEU A 148 8.62 3.49 -5.10
CA LEU A 148 9.65 3.29 -4.07
C LEU A 148 9.14 2.42 -2.92
N ALA A 149 7.92 2.63 -2.46
CA ALA A 149 7.32 1.87 -1.36
C ALA A 149 7.28 0.38 -1.66
N PHE A 150 6.93 -0.02 -2.89
CA PHE A 150 6.97 -1.42 -3.30
C PHE A 150 8.40 -2.00 -3.30
N ARG A 151 9.40 -1.19 -3.63
CA ARG A 151 10.80 -1.61 -3.55
C ARG A 151 11.25 -1.75 -2.10
N VAL A 152 10.96 -0.74 -1.27
CA VAL A 152 11.29 -0.74 0.16
C VAL A 152 10.68 -1.94 0.87
N THR A 153 9.38 -2.20 0.68
CA THR A 153 8.72 -3.33 1.34
C THR A 153 9.25 -4.69 0.85
N ALA A 154 9.64 -4.80 -0.42
CA ALA A 154 10.23 -6.04 -0.96
C ALA A 154 11.58 -6.38 -0.32
N GLU A 155 12.39 -5.38 -0.03
CA GLU A 155 13.73 -5.55 0.56
C GLU A 155 13.70 -5.63 2.09
N SER A 156 12.99 -4.71 2.75
CA SER A 156 12.96 -4.60 4.22
C SER A 156 12.05 -5.63 4.88
N LYS A 157 11.06 -6.16 4.16
CA LYS A 157 9.97 -6.96 4.72
C LYS A 157 9.19 -6.20 5.81
N LEU A 158 9.06 -4.90 5.61
CA LEU A 158 8.18 -4.05 6.42
C LEU A 158 7.10 -3.47 5.52
N PRO A 159 5.86 -3.38 5.99
CA PRO A 159 4.80 -2.71 5.26
C PRO A 159 5.07 -1.21 5.20
N VAL A 160 4.63 -0.57 4.12
CA VAL A 160 4.84 0.86 3.87
C VAL A 160 3.51 1.57 3.70
N LEU A 161 3.37 2.69 4.42
CA LEU A 161 2.28 3.64 4.32
C LEU A 161 2.76 4.86 3.51
N VAL A 162 2.18 5.09 2.34
CA VAL A 162 2.41 6.29 1.55
C VAL A 162 1.33 7.31 1.89
N VAL A 163 1.74 8.48 2.32
CA VAL A 163 0.87 9.50 2.91
C VAL A 163 0.92 10.77 2.09
N TYR A 164 -0.22 11.35 1.77
CA TYR A 164 -0.33 12.63 1.06
C TYR A 164 -1.59 13.37 1.49
N ASP A 165 -1.57 14.69 1.37
CA ASP A 165 -2.67 15.53 1.82
C ASP A 165 -3.96 15.28 1.01
N GLY A 166 -5.03 15.00 1.72
CA GLY A 166 -6.37 14.94 1.16
C GLY A 166 -6.77 16.31 0.61
N PHE A 167 -7.51 16.33 -0.50
CA PHE A 167 -7.93 17.49 -1.26
C PHE A 167 -6.78 18.29 -1.88
N TYR A 168 -5.77 18.73 -1.09
CA TYR A 168 -4.66 19.55 -1.56
C TYR A 168 -3.73 18.84 -2.54
N LEU A 169 -3.50 17.55 -2.37
CA LEU A 169 -2.74 16.73 -3.32
C LEU A 169 -3.62 15.69 -4.00
N SER A 170 -4.58 15.12 -3.27
CA SER A 170 -5.41 14.04 -3.81
C SER A 170 -6.27 14.47 -5.00
N HIS A 171 -6.68 15.74 -5.08
CA HIS A 171 -7.62 16.26 -6.09
C HIS A 171 -7.06 17.43 -6.95
N VAL A 172 -5.90 17.95 -6.63
CA VAL A 172 -5.27 19.00 -7.44
C VAL A 172 -4.49 18.37 -8.58
N HIS A 173 -4.64 18.95 -9.77
CA HIS A 173 -3.95 18.50 -10.97
C HIS A 173 -2.56 19.13 -11.09
N GLU A 174 -1.55 18.30 -11.29
CA GLU A 174 -0.16 18.73 -11.54
C GLU A 174 0.42 18.00 -12.76
N PRO A 175 1.43 18.58 -13.41
CA PRO A 175 2.18 17.88 -14.44
C PRO A 175 3.06 16.78 -13.80
N VAL A 176 2.91 15.54 -14.28
CA VAL A 176 3.59 14.37 -13.77
C VAL A 176 4.33 13.65 -14.92
N LEU A 177 5.58 13.30 -14.71
CA LEU A 177 6.37 12.49 -15.61
C LEU A 177 6.19 11.01 -15.27
N VAL A 178 5.38 10.32 -16.05
CA VAL A 178 5.10 8.90 -15.87
C VAL A 178 6.20 8.07 -16.56
N PRO A 179 6.93 7.19 -15.83
CA PRO A 179 7.97 6.35 -16.41
C PRO A 179 7.37 5.27 -17.30
N PRO A 180 8.11 4.82 -18.34
CA PRO A 180 7.70 3.64 -19.10
C PRO A 180 7.81 2.37 -18.26
N GLN A 181 6.96 1.38 -18.54
CA GLN A 181 6.92 0.11 -17.80
C GLN A 181 8.29 -0.58 -17.70
N ALA A 182 9.07 -0.58 -18.78
CA ALA A 182 10.40 -1.20 -18.78
C ALA A 182 11.37 -0.59 -17.75
N LEU A 183 11.28 0.73 -17.52
CA LEU A 183 12.08 1.39 -16.49
C LEU A 183 11.63 0.98 -15.08
N VAL A 184 10.31 0.90 -14.87
CA VAL A 184 9.77 0.43 -13.59
C VAL A 184 10.13 -1.04 -13.34
N ASP A 185 10.02 -1.91 -14.33
CA ASP A 185 10.39 -3.33 -14.22
C ASP A 185 11.88 -3.53 -13.89
N SER A 186 12.76 -2.64 -14.37
CA SER A 186 14.19 -2.69 -14.00
C SER A 186 14.44 -2.29 -12.55
N PHE A 187 13.66 -1.33 -12.03
CA PHE A 187 13.72 -0.87 -10.65
C PHE A 187 13.00 -1.82 -9.68
N LEU A 188 11.82 -2.28 -10.06
CA LEU A 188 10.95 -3.16 -9.29
C LEU A 188 10.59 -4.41 -10.13
N PRO A 189 11.42 -5.44 -10.13
CA PRO A 189 11.19 -6.63 -10.93
C PRO A 189 9.81 -7.24 -10.71
N PRO A 190 9.15 -7.73 -11.77
CA PRO A 190 7.89 -8.46 -11.65
C PRO A 190 8.03 -9.64 -10.70
N LEU A 191 6.97 -9.91 -9.93
CA LEU A 191 6.89 -11.17 -9.20
C LEU A 191 6.54 -12.32 -10.16
N PRO A 192 6.95 -13.56 -9.85
CA PRO A 192 6.54 -14.71 -10.63
C PRO A 192 5.02 -14.87 -10.61
N ASP A 193 4.42 -15.33 -11.72
CA ASP A 193 2.97 -15.50 -11.86
C ASP A 193 2.36 -16.51 -10.87
N LYS A 194 3.18 -17.38 -10.32
CA LYS A 194 2.75 -18.27 -9.24
C LYS A 194 3.39 -17.82 -7.94
N PRO A 195 2.59 -17.63 -6.88
CA PRO A 195 3.14 -17.34 -5.58
C PRO A 195 4.15 -18.43 -5.21
N ALA A 196 5.31 -18.02 -4.69
CA ALA A 196 6.34 -18.93 -4.23
C ALA A 196 5.92 -19.63 -2.92
N PHE A 197 4.67 -20.06 -2.83
CA PHE A 197 4.16 -20.85 -1.73
C PHE A 197 4.67 -22.28 -1.89
N LYS A 198 5.87 -22.54 -1.35
CA LYS A 198 6.35 -23.89 -1.17
C LYS A 198 5.65 -24.48 0.05
N LEU A 199 4.70 -25.35 -0.20
CA LEU A 199 4.01 -26.18 0.83
C LEU A 199 4.95 -27.09 1.62
N GLU A 200 6.23 -27.15 1.24
CA GLU A 200 7.22 -28.10 1.80
C GLU A 200 7.63 -27.81 3.24
N LEU A 201 7.32 -26.62 3.77
CA LEU A 201 7.53 -26.32 5.18
C LEU A 201 6.25 -25.66 5.73
N PRO A 202 5.53 -26.31 6.66
CA PRO A 202 4.44 -25.67 7.34
C PRO A 202 4.97 -24.40 8.02
N ARG A 203 4.65 -23.24 7.44
CA ARG A 203 4.90 -21.97 8.10
C ARG A 203 3.90 -21.88 9.23
N ASN A 204 4.40 -22.02 10.45
CA ASN A 204 3.59 -21.76 11.62
C ASN A 204 3.37 -20.24 11.69
N HIS A 205 2.22 -19.77 11.18
CA HIS A 205 1.89 -18.35 11.06
C HIS A 205 1.38 -17.74 12.37
N TYR A 206 1.38 -18.48 13.45
CA TYR A 206 1.09 -17.96 14.78
C TYR A 206 2.32 -17.22 15.32
N GLY A 207 2.44 -16.00 14.91
CA GLY A 207 3.32 -14.90 15.26
C GLY A 207 4.52 -15.22 16.15
N LEU A 208 4.32 -15.35 17.40
CA LEU A 208 5.39 -15.53 18.40
C LEU A 208 5.87 -16.98 18.59
N ALA A 209 5.18 -17.95 18.01
CA ALA A 209 5.49 -19.36 18.24
C ALA A 209 6.51 -19.96 17.26
N ASN A 210 7.01 -19.20 16.30
CA ASN A 210 8.03 -19.70 15.38
C ASN A 210 9.43 -19.42 15.92
N ALA A 211 9.95 -20.34 16.73
CA ALA A 211 11.31 -20.26 17.29
C ALA A 211 12.39 -20.06 16.22
N SER A 212 12.19 -20.60 14.99
CA SER A 212 13.12 -20.44 13.88
C SER A 212 13.05 -19.02 13.25
N PHE A 213 11.90 -18.37 13.31
CA PHE A 213 11.76 -16.98 12.89
C PHE A 213 12.40 -16.04 13.92
N MET A 214 12.13 -16.26 15.21
CA MET A 214 12.74 -15.50 16.30
C MET A 214 14.26 -15.68 16.34
N ALA A 215 14.76 -16.89 16.17
CA ALA A 215 16.18 -17.15 16.10
C ALA A 215 16.85 -16.41 14.93
N ARG A 216 16.21 -16.37 13.72
CA ARG A 216 16.73 -15.60 12.58
C ARG A 216 16.67 -14.08 12.79
N LEU A 217 15.66 -13.58 13.49
CA LEU A 217 15.55 -12.16 13.87
C LEU A 217 16.67 -11.78 14.85
N VAL A 218 16.91 -12.61 15.86
CA VAL A 218 17.98 -12.43 16.85
C VAL A 218 19.35 -12.51 16.18
N GLN A 219 19.60 -13.52 15.34
CA GLN A 219 20.86 -13.62 14.59
C GLN A 219 21.12 -12.44 13.65
N ARG A 220 20.09 -11.94 12.95
CA ARG A 220 20.24 -10.75 12.07
C ARG A 220 20.45 -9.45 12.83
N ARG A 221 19.90 -9.34 14.03
CA ARG A 221 19.94 -8.09 14.80
C ARG A 221 21.15 -8.00 15.74
N PHE A 222 21.67 -9.11 16.19
CA PHE A 222 22.72 -9.15 17.21
C PHE A 222 24.00 -9.85 16.79
N GLY A 223 24.10 -10.35 15.55
CA GLY A 223 25.36 -10.79 14.95
C GLY A 223 26.04 -11.95 15.67
N ALA A 224 25.25 -12.86 16.28
CA ALA A 224 25.78 -14.06 16.93
C ALA A 224 25.61 -15.30 16.06
#